data_28ad05ad7db15750ef11af0778bb9088
#
_entry.id   28ad05ad7db15750ef11af0778bb9088
#
_cell.length_a   1.000
_cell.length_b   1.000
_cell.length_c   1.000
_cell.angle_alpha   90.00
_cell.angle_beta   90.00
_cell.angle_gamma   90.00
#
_symmetry.space_group_name_H-M   'P 1'
#
loop_
_entity.id
_entity.type
_entity.pdbx_description
1 polymer ?
#
loop_
_entity_poly.entity_id
_entity_poly.type
_entity_poly.pdbx_seq_one_letter_code
_entity_poly.pdbx_strand_id
1 'polypeptide(L)'
;MNKICLVLLLTAAWSQAAHALDREQRHGKALLESMCARCHAVGATGQSPLAEAPPFRTFGDKLYDTDFVQRLQDGLITIHPGMPTFRFDRPDAEAAVNYLKAIQQRKRPK
;
A
#
# COMPACT_ATOMS: atom_id res chain seq x y z
N MET A 1 -26.74 39.09 -18.97
CA MET A 1 -25.51 38.41 -18.54
C MET A 1 -25.88 37.59 -17.34
N ASN A 2 -25.93 36.32 -17.54
CA ASN A 2 -26.66 35.42 -16.66
C ASN A 2 -25.84 35.02 -15.44
N LYS A 3 -26.37 35.37 -14.27
CA LYS A 3 -25.85 34.91 -12.96
C LYS A 3 -25.78 33.39 -12.84
N ILE A 4 -26.41 32.66 -13.77
CA ILE A 4 -26.44 31.18 -13.82
C ILE A 4 -25.08 30.61 -14.30
N CYS A 5 -24.33 31.32 -15.16
CA CYS A 5 -23.01 30.85 -15.62
C CYS A 5 -21.94 30.90 -14.51
N LEU A 6 -22.09 31.79 -13.54
CA LEU A 6 -21.11 31.94 -12.46
C LEU A 6 -21.22 30.84 -11.41
N VAL A 7 -22.40 30.27 -11.22
CA VAL A 7 -22.65 29.20 -10.24
C VAL A 7 -22.12 27.86 -10.76
N LEU A 8 -22.14 27.62 -12.06
CA LEU A 8 -21.65 26.38 -12.66
C LEU A 8 -20.11 26.26 -12.65
N LEU A 9 -19.40 27.39 -12.54
CA LEU A 9 -17.93 27.37 -12.46
C LEU A 9 -17.39 27.12 -11.06
N LEU A 10 -18.21 27.26 -10.03
CA LEU A 10 -17.82 27.04 -8.63
C LEU A 10 -17.96 25.58 -8.16
N THR A 11 -18.66 24.74 -8.91
CA THR A 11 -18.88 23.34 -8.55
C THR A 11 -17.79 22.39 -9.05
N ALA A 12 -16.90 22.86 -9.94
CA ALA A 12 -15.82 22.04 -10.51
C ALA A 12 -14.54 21.98 -9.63
N ALA A 13 -14.50 22.71 -8.52
CA ALA A 13 -13.27 22.83 -7.71
C ALA A 13 -13.15 21.79 -6.59
N TRP A 14 -14.08 20.87 -6.49
CA TRP A 14 -14.00 19.75 -5.53
C TRP A 14 -13.52 18.47 -6.23
N SER A 15 -12.55 18.64 -7.13
CA SER A 15 -11.78 17.52 -7.64
C SER A 15 -11.00 16.93 -6.49
N GLN A 16 -11.45 15.81 -6.06
CA GLN A 16 -10.83 14.94 -5.08
C GLN A 16 -9.33 14.89 -5.30
N ALA A 17 -8.58 15.39 -4.34
CA ALA A 17 -7.18 15.05 -4.22
C ALA A 17 -7.11 13.55 -3.92
N ALA A 18 -7.18 12.71 -4.96
CA ALA A 18 -6.68 11.37 -4.88
C ALA A 18 -5.23 11.52 -4.42
N HIS A 19 -4.91 11.06 -3.21
CA HIS A 19 -3.56 11.12 -2.70
C HIS A 19 -2.67 10.27 -3.60
N ALA A 20 -2.01 10.94 -4.57
CA ALA A 20 -0.99 10.31 -5.39
C ALA A 20 0.14 9.84 -4.48
N LEU A 21 0.63 8.63 -4.75
CA LEU A 21 1.81 8.11 -4.06
C LEU A 21 2.99 9.05 -4.29
N ASP A 22 3.75 9.34 -3.24
CA ASP A 22 5.02 10.05 -3.35
C ASP A 22 6.10 9.16 -3.98
N ARG A 23 7.31 9.72 -4.17
CA ARG A 23 8.41 9.00 -4.81
C ARG A 23 8.82 7.76 -4.03
N GLU A 24 8.91 7.86 -2.71
CA GLU A 24 9.30 6.75 -1.85
C GLU A 24 8.24 5.64 -1.87
N GLN A 25 6.97 6.00 -1.77
CA GLN A 25 5.86 5.04 -1.85
C GLN A 25 5.82 4.34 -3.21
N ARG A 26 6.07 5.05 -4.30
CA ARG A 26 6.17 4.43 -5.64
C ARG A 26 7.35 3.46 -5.73
N HIS A 27 8.47 3.80 -5.11
CA HIS A 27 9.62 2.89 -5.04
C HIS A 27 9.26 1.63 -4.24
N GLY A 28 8.66 1.78 -3.07
CA GLY A 28 8.16 0.67 -2.25
C GLY A 28 7.18 -0.22 -3.01
N LYS A 29 6.24 0.39 -3.75
CA LYS A 29 5.31 -0.33 -4.61
C LYS A 29 6.03 -1.17 -5.66
N ALA A 30 6.99 -0.60 -6.36
CA ALA A 30 7.75 -1.30 -7.40
C ALA A 30 8.53 -2.50 -6.84
N LEU A 31 9.14 -2.34 -5.66
CA LEU A 31 9.82 -3.44 -4.97
C LEU A 31 8.87 -4.59 -4.65
N LEU A 32 7.73 -4.28 -4.04
CA LEU A 32 6.75 -5.30 -3.66
C LEU A 32 6.10 -5.96 -4.88
N GLU A 33 5.83 -5.21 -5.94
CA GLU A 33 5.34 -5.78 -7.20
C GLU A 33 6.33 -6.77 -7.81
N SER A 34 7.62 -6.47 -7.77
CA SER A 34 8.64 -7.34 -8.34
C SER A 34 8.88 -8.63 -7.52
N MET A 35 8.70 -8.56 -6.21
CA MET A 35 9.06 -9.65 -5.30
C MET A 35 7.87 -10.45 -4.77
N CYS A 36 6.70 -9.83 -4.65
CA CYS A 36 5.58 -10.38 -3.89
C CYS A 36 4.31 -10.62 -4.73
N ALA A 37 4.19 -9.97 -5.90
CA ALA A 37 2.97 -9.99 -6.70
C ALA A 37 2.65 -11.36 -7.33
N ARG A 38 3.59 -12.28 -7.35
CA ARG A 38 3.32 -13.65 -7.80
C ARG A 38 2.27 -14.34 -6.93
N CYS A 39 2.24 -14.04 -5.64
CA CYS A 39 1.36 -14.66 -4.67
C CYS A 39 0.36 -13.70 -4.04
N HIS A 40 0.78 -12.45 -3.79
CA HIS A 40 0.00 -11.45 -3.06
C HIS A 40 -0.61 -10.39 -3.98
N ALA A 41 -1.83 -9.96 -3.66
CA ALA A 41 -2.34 -8.69 -4.16
C ALA A 41 -1.56 -7.56 -3.48
N VAL A 42 -0.79 -6.82 -4.26
CA VAL A 42 0.13 -5.77 -3.78
C VAL A 42 -0.56 -4.40 -3.74
N GLY A 43 -1.61 -4.22 -4.52
CA GLY A 43 -2.29 -2.93 -4.67
C GLY A 43 -3.43 -2.70 -3.67
N ALA A 44 -4.06 -1.54 -3.81
CA ALA A 44 -5.22 -1.13 -3.02
C ALA A 44 -6.48 -1.94 -3.34
N THR A 45 -6.50 -2.67 -4.44
CA THR A 45 -7.63 -3.47 -4.93
C THR A 45 -7.13 -4.81 -5.50
N GLY A 46 -8.06 -5.69 -5.81
CA GLY A 46 -7.78 -6.97 -6.45
C GLY A 46 -7.61 -8.12 -5.48
N GLN A 47 -7.61 -9.32 -6.05
CA GLN A 47 -7.41 -10.56 -5.30
C GLN A 47 -5.97 -11.04 -5.43
N SER A 48 -5.46 -11.67 -4.38
CA SER A 48 -4.18 -12.36 -4.45
C SER A 48 -4.23 -13.51 -5.44
N PRO A 49 -3.21 -13.67 -6.32
CA PRO A 49 -3.13 -14.83 -7.20
C PRO A 49 -3.13 -16.16 -6.44
N LEU A 50 -2.47 -16.20 -5.29
CA LEU A 50 -2.55 -17.33 -4.36
C LEU A 50 -3.60 -17.02 -3.28
N ALA A 51 -4.63 -17.82 -3.18
CA ALA A 51 -5.78 -17.55 -2.30
C ALA A 51 -5.39 -17.46 -0.81
N GLU A 52 -4.40 -18.23 -0.38
CA GLU A 52 -3.93 -18.21 1.01
C GLU A 52 -3.02 -17.02 1.33
N ALA A 53 -2.50 -16.33 0.31
CA ALA A 53 -1.65 -15.16 0.51
C ALA A 53 -2.53 -13.92 0.78
N PRO A 54 -2.47 -13.31 1.98
CA PRO A 54 -3.32 -12.18 2.27
C PRO A 54 -2.98 -10.97 1.41
N PRO A 55 -3.99 -10.24 0.91
CA PRO A 55 -3.75 -8.97 0.26
C PRO A 55 -3.07 -7.98 1.21
N PHE A 56 -2.09 -7.24 0.71
CA PHE A 56 -1.30 -6.34 1.56
C PHE A 56 -2.13 -5.20 2.16
N ARG A 57 -3.19 -4.76 1.50
CA ARG A 57 -4.12 -3.75 2.04
C ARG A 57 -4.86 -4.17 3.31
N THR A 58 -4.75 -5.43 3.71
CA THR A 58 -5.43 -5.99 4.89
C THR A 58 -4.53 -6.16 6.10
N PHE A 59 -3.28 -5.72 6.04
CA PHE A 59 -2.32 -5.88 7.14
C PHE A 59 -2.68 -5.05 8.37
N GLY A 60 -3.27 -3.86 8.18
CA GLY A 60 -3.78 -3.02 9.26
C GLY A 60 -2.71 -2.66 10.29
N ASP A 61 -3.04 -2.88 11.55
CA ASP A 61 -2.21 -2.46 12.69
C ASP A 61 -0.85 -3.15 12.77
N LYS A 62 -0.68 -4.29 12.11
CA LYS A 62 0.61 -5.00 12.07
C LYS A 62 1.73 -4.17 11.46
N LEU A 63 1.40 -3.21 10.58
CA LEU A 63 2.38 -2.32 9.96
C LEU A 63 2.91 -1.24 10.90
N TYR A 64 2.19 -0.99 11.99
CA TYR A 64 2.56 0.01 12.98
C TYR A 64 3.31 -0.60 14.16
N ASP A 65 3.46 -1.91 14.16
CA ASP A 65 4.40 -2.57 15.04
C ASP A 65 5.81 -2.10 14.67
N THR A 66 6.56 -1.64 15.66
CA THR A 66 7.86 -0.97 15.49
C THR A 66 8.90 -1.85 14.77
N ASP A 67 8.66 -3.14 14.73
CA ASP A 67 9.61 -4.12 14.20
C ASP A 67 9.39 -4.51 12.74
N PHE A 68 8.35 -3.98 12.06
CA PHE A 68 8.06 -4.45 10.71
C PHE A 68 9.18 -4.12 9.72
N VAL A 69 9.72 -2.90 9.78
CA VAL A 69 10.91 -2.50 8.99
C VAL A 69 12.09 -3.41 9.30
N GLN A 70 12.33 -3.65 10.59
CA GLN A 70 13.44 -4.52 11.01
C GLN A 70 13.27 -5.96 10.50
N ARG A 71 12.06 -6.49 10.57
CA ARG A 71 11.76 -7.84 10.04
C ARG A 71 12.00 -7.95 8.53
N LEU A 72 11.72 -6.89 7.77
CA LEU A 72 12.05 -6.87 6.34
C LEU A 72 13.56 -6.87 6.10
N GLN A 73 14.34 -6.23 6.97
CA GLN A 73 15.79 -6.24 6.89
C GLN A 73 16.40 -7.59 7.29
N ASP A 74 15.85 -8.20 8.31
CA ASP A 74 16.34 -9.50 8.84
C ASP A 74 15.87 -10.70 7.99
N GLY A 75 14.90 -10.47 7.14
CA GLY A 75 14.20 -11.51 6.40
C GLY A 75 12.93 -11.96 7.14
N LEU A 76 11.79 -11.79 6.49
CA LEU A 76 10.53 -12.27 7.03
C LEU A 76 10.57 -13.79 7.14
N ILE A 77 10.69 -14.27 8.36
CA ILE A 77 10.49 -15.69 8.68
C ILE A 77 8.99 -15.89 8.85
N THR A 78 8.41 -16.62 7.92
CA THR A 78 7.00 -16.96 7.97
C THR A 78 6.81 -18.43 8.27
N ILE A 79 5.68 -18.75 8.89
CA ILE A 79 5.30 -20.15 9.10
C ILE A 79 4.75 -20.81 7.82
N HIS A 80 4.70 -20.07 6.71
CA HIS A 80 4.19 -20.58 5.43
C HIS A 80 5.34 -21.13 4.58
N PRO A 81 5.41 -22.46 4.37
CA PRO A 81 6.56 -23.10 3.70
C PRO A 81 6.78 -22.62 2.25
N GLY A 82 5.72 -22.15 1.61
CA GLY A 82 5.77 -21.69 0.22
C GLY A 82 6.24 -20.25 0.04
N MET A 83 6.39 -19.47 1.11
CA MET A 83 6.77 -18.07 1.01
C MET A 83 8.30 -17.93 1.06
N PRO A 84 8.93 -17.41 0.01
CA PRO A 84 10.38 -17.17 0.02
C PRO A 84 10.77 -16.12 1.07
N THR A 85 12.00 -16.23 1.57
CA THR A 85 12.58 -15.21 2.44
C THR A 85 13.21 -14.10 1.60
N PHE A 86 12.72 -12.88 1.74
CA PHE A 86 13.29 -11.69 1.13
C PHE A 86 13.93 -10.82 2.20
N ARG A 87 15.06 -10.22 1.85
CA ARG A 87 15.74 -9.24 2.70
C ARG A 87 15.83 -7.93 1.96
N PHE A 88 15.54 -6.85 2.67
CA PHE A 88 15.64 -5.50 2.16
C PHE A 88 16.76 -4.77 2.89
N ASP A 89 17.46 -3.88 2.21
CA ASP A 89 18.22 -2.88 2.93
C ASP A 89 17.25 -1.90 3.63
N ARG A 90 17.76 -1.07 4.51
CA ARG A 90 16.91 -0.19 5.31
C ARG A 90 16.09 0.79 4.47
N PRO A 91 16.66 1.51 3.49
CA PRO A 91 15.86 2.42 2.66
C PRO A 91 14.73 1.72 1.91
N ASP A 92 14.98 0.55 1.38
CA ASP A 92 13.97 -0.24 0.67
C ASP A 92 12.89 -0.76 1.62
N ALA A 93 13.26 -1.21 2.81
CA ALA A 93 12.31 -1.64 3.83
C ALA A 93 11.39 -0.49 4.28
N GLU A 94 11.95 0.70 4.50
CA GLU A 94 11.17 1.90 4.84
C GLU A 94 10.24 2.31 3.70
N ALA A 95 10.71 2.29 2.45
CA ALA A 95 9.90 2.59 1.29
C ALA A 95 8.73 1.60 1.13
N ALA A 96 8.99 0.31 1.30
CA ALA A 96 7.96 -0.73 1.26
C ALA A 96 6.90 -0.51 2.34
N VAL A 97 7.30 -0.23 3.58
CA VAL A 97 6.37 0.02 4.69
C VAL A 97 5.57 1.30 4.46
N ASN A 98 6.18 2.38 3.95
CA ASN A 98 5.47 3.61 3.61
C ASN A 98 4.39 3.39 2.55
N TYR A 99 4.70 2.61 1.53
CA TYR A 99 3.70 2.22 0.54
C TYR A 99 2.58 1.38 1.16
N LEU A 100 2.93 0.37 1.95
CA LEU A 100 1.94 -0.50 2.60
C LEU A 100 0.99 0.29 3.50
N LYS A 101 1.49 1.26 4.26
CA LYS A 101 0.65 2.16 5.07
C LYS A 101 -0.32 2.98 4.22
N ALA A 102 0.11 3.42 3.04
CA ALA A 102 -0.71 4.24 2.14
C ALA A 102 -1.93 3.48 1.59
N ILE A 103 -1.82 2.16 1.42
CA ILE A 103 -2.88 1.34 0.82
C ILE A 103 -3.78 0.64 1.83
N GLN A 104 -3.56 0.80 3.13
CA GLN A 104 -4.37 0.11 4.11
C GLN A 104 -5.84 0.51 4.03
N GLN A 105 -6.72 -0.48 4.08
CA GLN A 105 -8.15 -0.23 4.17
C GLN A 105 -8.46 0.41 5.53
N ARG A 106 -9.04 1.61 5.49
CA ARG A 106 -9.53 2.24 6.71
C ARG A 106 -10.70 1.43 7.25
N LYS A 107 -10.59 0.98 8.49
CA LYS A 107 -11.77 0.46 9.19
C LYS A 107 -12.80 1.59 9.22
N ARG A 108 -13.98 1.36 8.65
CA ARG A 108 -15.08 2.31 8.80
C ARG A 108 -15.38 2.41 10.29
N PRO A 109 -15.49 3.61 10.86
CA PRO A 109 -15.97 3.76 12.22
C PRO A 109 -17.35 3.12 12.32
N LYS A 110 -17.52 2.28 13.33
CA LYS A 110 -18.82 1.66 13.63
C LYS A 110 -19.79 2.72 14.13
#